data_2a7f4d2a634ddbea25e16782f1fc8426
#
_entry.id   2a7f4d2a634ddbea25e16782f1fc8426
#
_cell.length_a   1.000
_cell.length_b   1.000
_cell.length_c   1.000
_cell.angle_alpha   90.00
_cell.angle_beta   90.00
_cell.angle_gamma   90.00
#
_symmetry.space_group_name_H-M   'P 1'
#
loop_
_entity.id
_entity.type
_entity.pdbx_description
1 polymer ?
#
loop_
_entity_poly.entity_id
_entity_poly.type
_entity_poly.pdbx_seq_one_letter_code
_entity_poly.pdbx_strand_id
1 'polypeptide(L)'
;MFLGDHGTITAMKTGYGYQSFMQMFMAVMSEGKHRVYEMFRPEFSYDDYIKAAVTVDDMMAMVDYMLDYMRRHTDNLTQRDMEQSQFEKARSYIRANLDKNLSRTEIARHVYLSPDYLTRLFKKETGYLLKDYVLMEKMKLAKSLLVESDFSISIIASKVGYVNFSHFTQT
;
A
#
# COMPACT_ATOMS: atom_id res chain seq x y z
N MET A 1 46.65 17.28 -37.57
CA MET A 1 45.81 16.14 -37.85
C MET A 1 45.17 15.65 -36.58
N PHE A 2 44.03 16.28 -36.18
CA PHE A 2 43.32 15.99 -34.93
C PHE A 2 41.99 15.29 -35.28
N LEU A 3 41.98 13.99 -35.33
CA LEU A 3 40.80 13.16 -35.53
C LEU A 3 40.72 12.08 -34.43
N GLY A 4 40.79 12.50 -33.16
CA GLY A 4 40.81 11.54 -32.05
C GLY A 4 39.83 11.82 -30.92
N ASP A 5 38.99 12.87 -30.98
CA ASP A 5 38.41 13.37 -29.74
C ASP A 5 36.86 13.30 -29.61
N HIS A 6 36.15 13.11 -30.71
CA HIS A 6 34.67 13.09 -30.64
C HIS A 6 34.10 11.84 -29.94
N GLY A 7 34.70 10.67 -30.14
CA GLY A 7 34.26 9.44 -29.52
C GLY A 7 34.48 9.42 -28.01
N THR A 8 35.64 9.89 -27.54
CA THR A 8 36.02 9.94 -26.13
C THR A 8 35.19 10.97 -25.36
N ILE A 9 34.93 12.14 -25.95
CA ILE A 9 34.08 13.17 -25.33
C ILE A 9 32.61 12.70 -25.24
N THR A 10 32.13 12.01 -26.24
CA THR A 10 30.77 11.44 -26.25
C THR A 10 30.63 10.36 -25.18
N ALA A 11 31.56 9.44 -25.08
CA ALA A 11 31.58 8.39 -24.05
C ALA A 11 31.65 8.97 -22.63
N MET A 12 32.51 9.99 -22.39
CA MET A 12 32.56 10.69 -21.10
C MET A 12 31.23 11.37 -20.76
N LYS A 13 30.61 12.13 -21.70
CA LYS A 13 29.32 12.77 -21.47
C LYS A 13 28.21 11.74 -21.23
N THR A 14 28.21 10.66 -21.94
CA THR A 14 27.27 9.55 -21.76
C THR A 14 27.47 8.92 -20.38
N GLY A 15 28.72 8.67 -19.96
CA GLY A 15 29.04 8.12 -18.65
C GLY A 15 28.55 9.00 -17.47
N TYR A 16 28.76 10.33 -17.55
CA TYR A 16 28.27 11.25 -16.52
C TYR A 16 26.72 11.31 -16.48
N GLY A 17 26.08 11.38 -17.63
CA GLY A 17 24.61 11.36 -17.74
C GLY A 17 24.04 10.08 -17.17
N TYR A 18 24.62 8.95 -17.50
CA TYR A 18 24.22 7.64 -16.99
C TYR A 18 24.40 7.53 -15.45
N GLN A 19 25.53 7.98 -14.91
CA GLN A 19 25.76 7.98 -13.46
C GLN A 19 24.75 8.84 -12.72
N SER A 20 24.44 10.05 -13.22
CA SER A 20 23.44 10.93 -12.62
C SER A 20 22.06 10.31 -12.65
N PHE A 21 21.67 9.69 -13.75
CA PHE A 21 20.41 8.95 -13.87
C PHE A 21 20.36 7.78 -12.86
N MET A 22 21.44 7.00 -12.77
CA MET A 22 21.53 5.88 -11.83
C MET A 22 21.43 6.32 -10.37
N GLN A 23 22.06 7.43 -9.98
CA GLN A 23 21.92 7.97 -8.63
C GLN A 23 20.49 8.36 -8.31
N MET A 24 19.82 9.04 -9.22
CA MET A 24 18.39 9.40 -9.08
C MET A 24 17.51 8.16 -9.00
N PHE A 25 17.72 7.18 -9.88
CA PHE A 25 16.99 5.91 -9.88
C PHE A 25 17.16 5.18 -8.55
N MET A 26 18.40 5.05 -8.06
CA MET A 26 18.71 4.39 -6.78
C MET A 26 18.05 5.12 -5.59
N ALA A 27 18.00 6.44 -5.59
CA ALA A 27 17.32 7.22 -4.56
C ALA A 27 15.82 6.89 -4.53
N VAL A 28 15.15 6.94 -5.67
CA VAL A 28 13.71 6.62 -5.78
C VAL A 28 13.42 5.18 -5.35
N MET A 29 14.23 4.23 -5.77
CA MET A 29 14.07 2.81 -5.40
C MET A 29 14.27 2.59 -3.89
N SER A 30 15.24 3.29 -3.30
CA SER A 30 15.52 3.22 -1.86
C SER A 30 14.36 3.77 -1.02
N GLU A 31 13.76 4.89 -1.41
CA GLU A 31 12.56 5.44 -0.76
C GLU A 31 11.37 4.47 -0.84
N GLY A 32 11.20 3.78 -1.97
CA GLY A 32 10.18 2.74 -2.17
C GLY A 32 10.44 1.42 -1.45
N LYS A 33 11.53 1.29 -0.67
CA LYS A 33 11.97 0.05 -0.01
C LYS A 33 12.22 -1.12 -0.98
N HIS A 34 12.49 -0.84 -2.25
CA HIS A 34 12.80 -1.85 -3.24
C HIS A 34 14.27 -2.30 -3.14
N ARG A 35 14.46 -3.59 -3.30
CA ARG A 35 15.81 -4.16 -3.32
C ARG A 35 16.37 -4.05 -4.73
N VAL A 36 17.37 -3.21 -4.92
CA VAL A 36 17.97 -2.94 -6.23
C VAL A 36 18.44 -4.20 -6.97
N TYR A 37 18.87 -5.23 -6.24
CA TYR A 37 19.29 -6.49 -6.87
C TYR A 37 18.13 -7.29 -7.51
N GLU A 38 16.88 -7.04 -7.11
CA GLU A 38 15.69 -7.66 -7.73
C GLU A 38 15.44 -7.15 -9.16
N MET A 39 16.07 -6.04 -9.53
CA MET A 39 16.03 -5.47 -10.87
C MET A 39 16.82 -6.30 -11.88
N PHE A 40 17.94 -6.89 -11.44
CA PHE A 40 18.78 -7.71 -12.32
C PHE A 40 18.12 -9.08 -12.54
N ARG A 41 17.65 -9.30 -13.77
CA ARG A 41 17.01 -10.53 -14.24
C ARG A 41 17.75 -11.06 -15.46
N PRO A 42 17.41 -12.28 -15.95
CA PRO A 42 18.04 -12.82 -17.16
C PRO A 42 17.95 -11.89 -18.38
N GLU A 43 16.88 -11.05 -18.46
CA GLU A 43 16.67 -10.10 -19.55
C GLU A 43 17.56 -8.87 -19.46
N PHE A 44 18.05 -8.55 -18.25
CA PHE A 44 18.99 -7.45 -17.99
C PHE A 44 19.99 -7.85 -16.92
N SER A 45 21.19 -8.20 -17.38
CA SER A 45 22.28 -8.67 -16.52
C SER A 45 23.12 -7.50 -15.98
N TYR A 46 24.00 -7.83 -15.03
CA TYR A 46 24.99 -6.87 -14.55
C TYR A 46 25.94 -6.42 -15.67
N ASP A 47 26.22 -7.30 -16.66
CA ASP A 47 27.04 -6.96 -17.83
C ASP A 47 26.37 -5.89 -18.69
N ASP A 48 25.05 -5.96 -18.90
CA ASP A 48 24.28 -4.95 -19.62
C ASP A 48 24.30 -3.60 -18.88
N TYR A 49 24.26 -3.63 -17.56
CA TYR A 49 24.44 -2.45 -16.72
C TYR A 49 25.80 -1.77 -16.95
N ILE A 50 26.88 -2.55 -17.04
CA ILE A 50 28.22 -2.02 -17.28
C ILE A 50 28.33 -1.49 -18.72
N LYS A 51 27.78 -2.19 -19.72
CA LYS A 51 27.78 -1.76 -21.14
C LYS A 51 26.99 -0.46 -21.36
N ALA A 52 25.94 -0.24 -20.59
CA ALA A 52 25.11 0.97 -20.70
C ALA A 52 25.89 2.29 -20.43
N ALA A 53 27.07 2.21 -19.81
CA ALA A 53 27.94 3.36 -19.64
C ALA A 53 28.81 3.67 -20.87
N VAL A 54 28.84 2.77 -21.87
CA VAL A 54 29.79 2.84 -23.01
C VAL A 54 29.16 3.48 -24.24
N THR A 55 27.94 3.09 -24.59
CA THR A 55 27.25 3.62 -25.80
C THR A 55 25.92 4.30 -25.42
N VAL A 56 25.48 5.23 -26.29
CA VAL A 56 24.19 5.92 -26.10
C VAL A 56 23.03 4.93 -26.25
N ASP A 57 23.13 4.00 -27.21
CA ASP A 57 22.06 3.03 -27.47
C ASP A 57 21.88 2.07 -26.31
N ASP A 58 22.96 1.54 -25.74
CA ASP A 58 22.92 0.68 -24.55
C ASP A 58 22.39 1.45 -23.33
N MET A 59 22.78 2.72 -23.17
CA MET A 59 22.26 3.60 -22.12
C MET A 59 20.74 3.79 -22.27
N MET A 60 20.25 4.07 -23.46
CA MET A 60 18.81 4.25 -23.71
C MET A 60 18.04 2.97 -23.42
N ALA A 61 18.54 1.82 -23.86
CA ALA A 61 17.92 0.53 -23.56
C ALA A 61 17.82 0.26 -22.05
N MET A 62 18.88 0.60 -21.28
CA MET A 62 18.88 0.48 -19.83
C MET A 62 17.89 1.45 -19.18
N VAL A 63 17.85 2.71 -19.63
CA VAL A 63 16.89 3.71 -19.11
C VAL A 63 15.45 3.25 -19.36
N ASP A 64 15.13 2.78 -20.55
CA ASP A 64 13.80 2.28 -20.88
C ASP A 64 13.41 1.08 -20.01
N TYR A 65 14.33 0.13 -19.81
CA TYR A 65 14.11 -0.99 -18.89
C TYR A 65 13.85 -0.53 -17.47
N MET A 66 14.63 0.40 -16.95
CA MET A 66 14.48 0.94 -15.58
C MET A 66 13.16 1.70 -15.41
N LEU A 67 12.76 2.49 -16.40
CA LEU A 67 11.48 3.21 -16.37
C LEU A 67 10.29 2.24 -16.38
N ASP A 68 10.37 1.19 -17.19
CA ASP A 68 9.33 0.16 -17.22
C ASP A 68 9.30 -0.67 -15.92
N TYR A 69 10.46 -0.95 -15.35
CA TYR A 69 10.56 -1.59 -14.03
C TYR A 69 9.92 -0.70 -12.93
N MET A 70 10.25 0.60 -12.89
CA MET A 70 9.64 1.54 -11.94
C MET A 70 8.12 1.61 -12.12
N ARG A 71 7.63 1.76 -13.34
CA ARG A 71 6.18 1.83 -13.63
C ARG A 71 5.46 0.61 -13.04
N ARG A 72 5.94 -0.59 -13.34
CA ARG A 72 5.32 -1.83 -12.84
C ARG A 72 5.34 -1.95 -11.32
N HIS A 73 6.35 -1.42 -10.65
CA HIS A 73 6.50 -1.55 -9.20
C HIS A 73 5.89 -0.37 -8.44
N THR A 74 5.93 0.84 -8.97
CA THR A 74 5.34 2.03 -8.35
C THR A 74 3.81 1.98 -8.38
N ASP A 75 3.20 1.51 -9.47
CA ASP A 75 1.75 1.32 -9.55
C ASP A 75 1.25 0.36 -8.46
N ASN A 76 1.96 -0.73 -8.24
CA ASN A 76 1.62 -1.68 -7.17
C ASN A 76 1.79 -1.12 -5.76
N LEU A 77 2.79 -0.26 -5.53
CA LEU A 77 3.02 0.38 -4.23
C LEU A 77 1.95 1.43 -3.94
N THR A 78 1.72 2.34 -4.88
CA THR A 78 0.71 3.40 -4.73
C THR A 78 -0.66 2.80 -4.47
N GLN A 79 -1.00 1.70 -5.14
CA GLN A 79 -2.26 1.01 -4.92
C GLN A 79 -2.32 0.37 -3.52
N ARG A 80 -1.24 -0.29 -3.06
CA ARG A 80 -1.17 -0.89 -1.72
C ARG A 80 -1.26 0.15 -0.62
N ASP A 81 -0.55 1.26 -0.77
CA ASP A 81 -0.57 2.36 0.20
C ASP A 81 -1.95 3.02 0.25
N MET A 82 -2.61 3.20 -0.88
CA MET A 82 -4.00 3.67 -0.94
C MET A 82 -4.96 2.69 -0.28
N GLU A 83 -4.88 1.39 -0.60
CA GLU A 83 -5.71 0.35 0.02
C GLU A 83 -5.53 0.33 1.54
N GLN A 84 -4.27 0.37 2.01
CA GLN A 84 -3.95 0.43 3.44
C GLN A 84 -4.50 1.69 4.10
N SER A 85 -4.35 2.85 3.48
CA SER A 85 -4.91 4.12 3.99
C SER A 85 -6.44 4.06 4.08
N GLN A 86 -7.11 3.53 3.07
CA GLN A 86 -8.58 3.39 3.05
C GLN A 86 -9.06 2.36 4.08
N PHE A 87 -8.34 1.26 4.26
CA PHE A 87 -8.61 0.27 5.30
C PHE A 87 -8.52 0.88 6.70
N GLU A 88 -7.43 1.61 7.00
CA GLU A 88 -7.26 2.26 8.32
C GLU A 88 -8.32 3.33 8.59
N LYS A 89 -8.72 4.10 7.57
CA LYS A 89 -9.83 5.06 7.69
C LYS A 89 -11.15 4.36 8.02
N ALA A 90 -11.47 3.28 7.33
CA ALA A 90 -12.67 2.49 7.59
C ALA A 90 -12.64 1.85 8.98
N ARG A 91 -11.50 1.31 9.40
CA ARG A 91 -11.29 0.74 10.72
C ARG A 91 -11.48 1.78 11.84
N SER A 92 -10.91 2.96 11.67
CA SER A 92 -11.06 4.07 12.62
C SER A 92 -12.52 4.54 12.71
N TYR A 93 -13.21 4.65 11.57
CA TYR A 93 -14.63 5.00 11.52
C TYR A 93 -15.50 3.96 12.24
N ILE A 94 -15.28 2.68 12.01
CA ILE A 94 -15.99 1.58 12.71
C ILE A 94 -15.79 1.72 14.20
N ARG A 95 -14.56 1.85 14.68
CA ARG A 95 -14.24 1.97 16.12
C ARG A 95 -14.87 3.20 16.78
N ALA A 96 -14.93 4.32 16.08
CA ALA A 96 -15.53 5.55 16.58
C ALA A 96 -17.07 5.52 16.61
N ASN A 97 -17.71 4.52 15.99
CA ASN A 97 -19.17 4.46 15.86
C ASN A 97 -19.77 3.09 16.24
N LEU A 98 -19.10 2.37 17.15
CA LEU A 98 -19.55 1.04 17.60
C LEU A 98 -20.90 1.09 18.34
N ASP A 99 -21.29 2.26 18.84
CA ASP A 99 -22.60 2.54 19.44
C ASP A 99 -23.74 2.58 18.44
N LYS A 100 -23.43 2.59 17.13
CA LYS A 100 -24.41 2.71 16.04
C LYS A 100 -24.63 1.39 15.31
N ASN A 101 -25.74 1.34 14.57
CA ASN A 101 -25.97 0.26 13.61
C ASN A 101 -25.23 0.53 12.30
N LEU A 102 -23.96 0.12 12.24
CA LEU A 102 -23.10 0.34 11.10
C LEU A 102 -23.48 -0.55 9.92
N SER A 103 -23.97 0.05 8.84
CA SER A 103 -24.19 -0.65 7.58
C SER A 103 -22.93 -0.65 6.68
N ARG A 104 -22.79 -1.69 5.85
CA ARG A 104 -21.74 -1.78 4.82
C ARG A 104 -21.72 -0.54 3.92
N THR A 105 -22.91 -0.06 3.52
CA THR A 105 -23.05 1.09 2.63
C THR A 105 -22.61 2.39 3.30
N GLU A 106 -22.91 2.56 4.59
CA GLU A 106 -22.51 3.73 5.37
C GLU A 106 -21.00 3.82 5.53
N ILE A 107 -20.35 2.72 5.93
CA ILE A 107 -18.89 2.65 6.07
C ILE A 107 -18.21 2.92 4.72
N ALA A 108 -18.69 2.29 3.65
CA ALA A 108 -18.13 2.45 2.31
C ALA A 108 -18.21 3.89 1.82
N ARG A 109 -19.34 4.58 2.07
CA ARG A 109 -19.53 5.99 1.73
C ARG A 109 -18.54 6.88 2.47
N HIS A 110 -18.27 6.60 3.75
CA HIS A 110 -17.34 7.39 4.56
C HIS A 110 -15.91 7.35 4.01
N VAL A 111 -15.49 6.23 3.42
CA VAL A 111 -14.14 6.05 2.87
C VAL A 111 -14.08 6.16 1.34
N TYR A 112 -15.16 6.60 0.70
CA TYR A 112 -15.28 6.77 -0.74
C TYR A 112 -15.02 5.49 -1.54
N LEU A 113 -15.49 4.35 -1.03
CA LEU A 113 -15.40 3.05 -1.69
C LEU A 113 -16.78 2.51 -2.07
N SER A 114 -16.81 1.60 -3.04
CA SER A 114 -18.00 0.78 -3.23
C SER A 114 -18.14 -0.25 -2.08
N PRO A 115 -19.38 -0.59 -1.66
CA PRO A 115 -19.61 -1.56 -0.60
C PRO A 115 -18.97 -2.92 -0.86
N ASP A 116 -18.95 -3.37 -2.12
CA ASP A 116 -18.36 -4.66 -2.50
C ASP A 116 -16.83 -4.63 -2.43
N TYR A 117 -16.22 -3.53 -2.85
CA TYR A 117 -14.78 -3.35 -2.72
C TYR A 117 -14.35 -3.29 -1.25
N LEU A 118 -15.06 -2.54 -0.41
CA LEU A 118 -14.81 -2.49 1.03
C LEU A 118 -14.85 -3.89 1.67
N THR A 119 -15.85 -4.71 1.30
CA THR A 119 -15.97 -6.07 1.83
C THR A 119 -14.78 -6.95 1.43
N ARG A 120 -14.32 -6.86 0.17
CA ARG A 120 -13.12 -7.58 -0.29
C ARG A 120 -11.85 -7.09 0.42
N LEU A 121 -11.72 -5.78 0.62
CA LEU A 121 -10.59 -5.17 1.32
C LEU A 121 -10.51 -5.69 2.76
N PHE A 122 -11.61 -5.68 3.51
CA PHE A 122 -11.63 -6.22 4.87
C PHE A 122 -11.30 -7.72 4.92
N LYS A 123 -11.83 -8.51 3.97
CA LYS A 123 -11.51 -9.94 3.90
C LYS A 123 -10.02 -10.17 3.61
N LYS A 124 -9.43 -9.36 2.73
CA LYS A 124 -8.00 -9.40 2.39
C LYS A 124 -7.13 -9.05 3.60
N GLU A 125 -7.43 -7.93 4.29
CA GLU A 125 -6.58 -7.38 5.34
C GLU A 125 -6.75 -8.08 6.70
N THR A 126 -7.94 -8.60 7.00
CA THR A 126 -8.25 -9.17 8.33
C THR A 126 -8.55 -10.65 8.33
N GLY A 127 -8.85 -11.24 7.17
CA GLY A 127 -9.36 -12.60 7.05
C GLY A 127 -10.87 -12.74 7.36
N TYR A 128 -11.53 -11.68 7.87
CA TYR A 128 -12.95 -11.67 8.24
C TYR A 128 -13.79 -10.91 7.23
N LEU A 129 -15.07 -11.27 7.13
CA LEU A 129 -16.04 -10.43 6.44
C LEU A 129 -16.27 -9.15 7.25
N LEU A 130 -16.61 -8.05 6.57
CA LEU A 130 -16.82 -6.75 7.23
C LEU A 130 -17.82 -6.81 8.40
N LYS A 131 -18.93 -7.57 8.22
CA LYS A 131 -19.95 -7.76 9.26
C LYS A 131 -19.37 -8.43 10.51
N ASP A 132 -18.60 -9.48 10.32
CA ASP A 132 -17.98 -10.25 11.40
C ASP A 132 -16.90 -9.42 12.11
N TYR A 133 -16.15 -8.61 11.35
CA TYR A 133 -15.19 -7.67 11.92
C TYR A 133 -15.87 -6.63 12.81
N VAL A 134 -16.97 -6.01 12.35
CA VAL A 134 -17.74 -5.06 13.17
C VAL A 134 -18.26 -5.72 14.44
N LEU A 135 -18.81 -6.93 14.34
CA LEU A 135 -19.30 -7.70 15.48
C LEU A 135 -18.17 -7.99 16.48
N MET A 136 -17.02 -8.42 16.00
CA MET A 136 -15.84 -8.68 16.83
C MET A 136 -15.38 -7.43 17.59
N GLU A 137 -15.33 -6.27 16.94
CA GLU A 137 -14.94 -5.01 17.59
C GLU A 137 -16.00 -4.57 18.64
N LYS A 138 -17.30 -4.77 18.37
CA LYS A 138 -18.38 -4.55 19.35
C LYS A 138 -18.22 -5.45 20.57
N MET A 139 -17.92 -6.74 20.40
CA MET A 139 -17.72 -7.70 21.48
C MET A 139 -16.45 -7.39 22.30
N LYS A 140 -15.38 -6.94 21.65
CA LYS A 140 -14.18 -6.46 22.35
C LYS A 140 -14.48 -5.28 23.25
N LEU A 141 -15.22 -4.28 22.73
CA LEU A 141 -15.64 -3.13 23.53
C LEU A 141 -16.56 -3.53 24.68
N ALA A 142 -17.54 -4.42 24.45
CA ALA A 142 -18.42 -4.92 25.49
C ALA A 142 -17.63 -5.63 26.61
N LYS A 143 -16.66 -6.47 26.25
CA LYS A 143 -15.79 -7.15 27.21
C LYS A 143 -14.97 -6.16 28.04
N SER A 144 -14.37 -5.13 27.43
CA SER A 144 -13.63 -4.09 28.14
C SER A 144 -14.53 -3.36 29.14
N LEU A 145 -15.74 -2.95 28.71
CA LEU A 145 -16.71 -2.26 29.57
C LEU A 145 -17.18 -3.15 30.74
N LEU A 146 -17.33 -4.46 30.55
CA LEU A 146 -17.69 -5.40 31.63
C LEU A 146 -16.61 -5.51 32.70
N VAL A 147 -15.34 -5.36 32.34
CA VAL A 147 -14.20 -5.50 33.23
C VAL A 147 -13.82 -4.18 33.88
N GLU A 148 -13.93 -3.07 33.17
CA GLU A 148 -13.37 -1.77 33.50
C GLU A 148 -14.40 -0.77 34.02
N SER A 149 -15.72 -1.13 34.08
CA SER A 149 -16.79 -0.23 34.53
C SER A 149 -17.85 -0.94 35.33
N ASP A 150 -18.58 -0.17 36.16
CA ASP A 150 -19.76 -0.63 36.92
C ASP A 150 -21.08 -0.52 36.12
N PHE A 151 -21.01 -0.44 34.80
CA PHE A 151 -22.21 -0.34 33.98
C PHE A 151 -23.02 -1.64 34.02
N SER A 152 -24.34 -1.49 34.10
CA SER A 152 -25.22 -2.64 33.90
C SER A 152 -25.11 -3.22 32.50
N ILE A 153 -25.39 -4.50 32.34
CA ILE A 153 -25.31 -5.20 31.05
C ILE A 153 -26.20 -4.51 29.99
N SER A 154 -27.34 -3.97 30.39
CA SER A 154 -28.24 -3.21 29.49
C SER A 154 -27.59 -1.91 28.98
N ILE A 155 -26.85 -1.21 29.85
CA ILE A 155 -26.10 0.00 29.45
C ILE A 155 -24.96 -0.39 28.51
N ILE A 156 -24.24 -1.48 28.80
CA ILE A 156 -23.17 -1.99 27.93
C ILE A 156 -23.73 -2.36 26.56
N ALA A 157 -24.84 -3.09 26.50
CA ALA A 157 -25.52 -3.43 25.24
C ALA A 157 -25.83 -2.19 24.40
N SER A 158 -26.39 -1.15 25.03
CA SER A 158 -26.66 0.13 24.37
C SER A 158 -25.39 0.81 23.85
N LYS A 159 -24.31 0.82 24.65
CA LYS A 159 -23.01 1.42 24.27
C LYS A 159 -22.33 0.71 23.10
N VAL A 160 -22.64 -0.54 22.85
CA VAL A 160 -22.16 -1.28 21.67
C VAL A 160 -23.22 -1.38 20.56
N GLY A 161 -24.24 -0.54 20.62
CA GLY A 161 -25.20 -0.35 19.54
C GLY A 161 -26.27 -1.45 19.42
N TYR A 162 -26.62 -2.12 20.51
CA TYR A 162 -27.77 -3.02 20.57
C TYR A 162 -28.98 -2.30 21.18
N VAL A 163 -29.98 -2.02 20.35
CA VAL A 163 -31.22 -1.40 20.79
C VAL A 163 -32.10 -2.36 21.61
N ASN A 164 -31.98 -3.67 21.35
CA ASN A 164 -32.72 -4.70 22.04
C ASN A 164 -31.76 -5.62 22.80
N PHE A 165 -31.92 -5.65 24.12
CA PHE A 165 -31.11 -6.46 25.03
C PHE A 165 -31.17 -7.96 24.71
N SER A 166 -32.31 -8.49 24.27
CA SER A 166 -32.46 -9.90 23.89
C SER A 166 -31.54 -10.28 22.72
N HIS A 167 -31.27 -9.39 21.80
CA HIS A 167 -30.31 -9.62 20.71
C HIS A 167 -28.84 -9.66 21.18
N PHE A 168 -28.52 -8.85 22.21
CA PHE A 168 -27.16 -8.83 22.77
C PHE A 168 -26.81 -10.14 23.49
N THR A 169 -27.77 -10.75 24.20
CA THR A 169 -27.54 -12.00 24.97
C THR A 169 -27.46 -13.25 24.11
N GLN A 170 -27.83 -13.17 22.82
CA GLN A 170 -27.78 -14.29 21.86
C GLN A 170 -26.56 -14.22 20.93
N THR A 171 -25.73 -13.19 21.02
CA THR A 171 -24.53 -12.97 20.21
C THR A 171 -23.28 -13.46 20.92
#